data_dbafbf1ea88c20421be054ac973c7747
#
_entry.id   dbafbf1ea88c20421be054ac973c7747
#
_cell.length_a   1.000
_cell.length_b   1.000
_cell.length_c   1.000
_cell.angle_alpha   90.00
_cell.angle_beta   90.00
_cell.angle_gamma   90.00
#
_symmetry.space_group_name_H-M   'P 1'
#
loop_
_entity.id
_entity.type
_entity.pdbx_description
1 polymer ?
#
loop_
_entity_poly.entity_id
_entity_poly.type
_entity_poly.pdbx_seq_one_letter_code
_entity_poly.pdbx_strand_id
1 'polypeptide(L)'
;ELAFRSAGETDAHLFDLGAVGEDRLWKELSGLIRDIQENHFTPICLKKDGKMADFTYCPIAQYGPAMETVRYDTFSTLMDDFYALREQQERVRQRGADLLRTATTARDRIRRKLAMQEKDYAATQNRDQLRIYGDLITANLYRMERGAARLETENFYDPECRPVAIPLDPLLTPQQNAAKYYKRYTKAKTAEKYLAEQMALARRDLDYLESVLEELSRAETEQDFLDIRGELRDAGFLRRQGKKEQNRPAKPLEFRTTSGFRVLVGRNNRQNDKLTRSADHRDIWLHTQKIHGSHVILCTGGREVDDDTIVEAAKLAAWFSQARE
;
A
#
# COMPACT_ATOMS: atom_id res chain seq x y z
N GLU A 1 25.09 20.73 -26.26
CA GLU A 1 24.56 20.98 -27.61
C GLU A 1 25.66 21.48 -28.57
N LEU A 2 26.45 22.50 -28.20
CA LEU A 2 27.54 23.02 -29.05
C LEU A 2 28.58 21.93 -29.37
N ALA A 3 29.01 21.15 -28.37
CA ALA A 3 29.92 20.02 -28.57
C ALA A 3 29.33 19.00 -29.55
N PHE A 4 28.05 18.64 -29.36
CA PHE A 4 27.33 17.70 -30.25
C PHE A 4 27.27 18.21 -31.71
N ARG A 5 26.93 19.49 -31.92
CA ARG A 5 26.87 20.07 -33.27
C ARG A 5 28.25 20.16 -33.95
N SER A 6 29.31 20.34 -33.14
CA SER A 6 30.67 20.47 -33.65
C SER A 6 31.34 19.13 -33.94
N ALA A 7 31.20 18.17 -33.05
CA ALA A 7 31.91 16.89 -33.07
C ALA A 7 31.02 15.65 -33.27
N GLY A 8 29.68 15.78 -33.12
CA GLY A 8 28.76 14.66 -33.10
C GLY A 8 28.66 13.92 -31.76
N GLU A 9 29.40 14.37 -30.75
CA GLU A 9 29.46 13.79 -29.41
C GLU A 9 29.19 14.87 -28.35
N THR A 10 28.48 14.53 -27.27
CA THR A 10 28.10 15.48 -26.21
C THR A 10 29.27 15.87 -25.32
N ASP A 11 30.25 14.98 -25.17
CA ASP A 11 31.38 15.10 -24.24
C ASP A 11 32.70 15.42 -24.94
N ALA A 12 32.66 15.91 -26.19
CA ALA A 12 33.86 16.27 -26.93
C ALA A 12 34.62 17.45 -26.27
N HIS A 13 35.91 17.24 -26.03
CA HIS A 13 36.78 18.27 -25.50
C HIS A 13 37.31 19.18 -26.60
N LEU A 14 37.52 20.46 -26.30
CA LEU A 14 37.99 21.45 -27.26
C LEU A 14 39.30 21.02 -27.95
N PHE A 15 40.21 20.41 -27.20
CA PHE A 15 41.50 19.94 -27.70
C PHE A 15 41.43 18.76 -28.67
N ASP A 16 40.28 18.04 -28.70
CA ASP A 16 40.08 16.86 -29.54
C ASP A 16 39.38 17.18 -30.88
N LEU A 17 38.92 18.44 -31.04
CA LEU A 17 38.10 18.83 -32.18
C LEU A 17 38.84 18.90 -33.53
N GLY A 18 40.14 19.19 -33.52
CA GLY A 18 40.90 19.48 -34.73
C GLY A 18 40.39 20.74 -35.49
N ALA A 19 41.08 21.19 -36.51
CA ALA A 19 40.77 22.45 -37.20
C ALA A 19 39.34 22.52 -37.75
N VAL A 20 38.82 21.45 -38.31
CA VAL A 20 37.45 21.41 -38.86
C VAL A 20 36.37 21.46 -37.75
N GLY A 21 36.61 20.80 -36.63
CA GLY A 21 35.74 20.85 -35.50
C GLY A 21 35.74 22.24 -34.81
N GLU A 22 36.89 22.87 -34.72
CA GLU A 22 37.02 24.23 -34.19
C GLU A 22 36.28 25.27 -35.05
N ASP A 23 36.38 25.16 -36.39
CA ASP A 23 35.64 26.03 -37.30
C ASP A 23 34.13 25.85 -37.18
N ARG A 24 33.66 24.59 -37.05
CA ARG A 24 32.26 24.32 -36.80
C ARG A 24 31.81 24.90 -35.47
N LEU A 25 32.55 24.69 -34.41
CA LEU A 25 32.24 25.23 -33.08
C LEU A 25 32.15 26.76 -33.12
N TRP A 26 33.12 27.41 -33.78
CA TRP A 26 33.12 28.87 -33.93
C TRP A 26 31.88 29.38 -34.70
N LYS A 27 31.49 28.69 -35.76
CA LYS A 27 30.30 29.01 -36.55
C LYS A 27 29.00 28.88 -35.71
N GLU A 28 28.84 27.76 -35.00
CA GLU A 28 27.68 27.55 -34.13
C GLU A 28 27.61 28.56 -32.98
N LEU A 29 28.73 28.80 -32.33
CA LEU A 29 28.85 29.80 -31.25
C LEU A 29 28.55 31.21 -31.73
N SER A 30 29.15 31.62 -32.88
CA SER A 30 28.93 32.94 -33.48
C SER A 30 27.46 33.12 -33.92
N GLY A 31 26.82 32.07 -34.43
CA GLY A 31 25.39 32.04 -34.75
C GLY A 31 24.55 32.25 -33.49
N LEU A 32 24.84 31.53 -32.43
CA LEU A 32 24.13 31.67 -31.15
C LEU A 32 24.27 33.06 -30.53
N ILE A 33 25.50 33.64 -30.57
CA ILE A 33 25.74 34.99 -30.08
C ILE A 33 24.94 36.03 -30.90
N ARG A 34 24.86 35.85 -32.22
CA ARG A 34 24.05 36.72 -33.09
C ARG A 34 22.57 36.63 -32.76
N ASP A 35 22.04 35.40 -32.63
CA ASP A 35 20.63 35.19 -32.24
C ASP A 35 20.29 35.87 -30.91
N ILE A 36 21.22 35.81 -29.94
CA ILE A 36 21.06 36.50 -28.65
C ILE A 36 21.07 38.04 -28.83
N GLN A 37 22.00 38.57 -29.63
CA GLN A 37 22.09 40.02 -29.88
C GLN A 37 20.87 40.57 -30.62
N GLU A 38 20.31 39.79 -31.53
CA GLU A 38 19.14 40.14 -32.35
C GLU A 38 17.81 39.76 -31.67
N ASN A 39 17.85 39.21 -30.44
CA ASN A 39 16.67 38.71 -29.70
C ASN A 39 15.88 37.61 -30.47
N HIS A 40 16.56 36.82 -31.26
CA HIS A 40 15.97 35.68 -31.97
C HIS A 40 15.94 34.47 -31.08
N PHE A 41 14.91 34.33 -30.27
CA PHE A 41 14.71 33.21 -29.37
C PHE A 41 13.53 32.35 -29.80
N THR A 42 13.71 31.03 -29.76
CA THR A 42 12.65 30.06 -30.02
C THR A 42 12.32 29.32 -28.75
N PRO A 43 11.13 29.58 -28.15
CA PRO A 43 10.69 28.85 -26.97
C PRO A 43 10.40 27.39 -27.33
N ILE A 44 11.17 26.45 -26.76
CA ILE A 44 11.04 25.03 -27.01
C ILE A 44 10.95 24.28 -25.70
N CYS A 45 9.93 23.42 -25.56
CA CYS A 45 9.81 22.45 -24.51
C CYS A 45 10.39 21.10 -24.97
N LEU A 46 11.19 20.49 -24.12
CA LEU A 46 11.73 19.15 -24.28
C LEU A 46 10.85 18.19 -23.48
N LYS A 47 10.26 17.19 -24.15
CA LYS A 47 9.45 16.15 -23.53
C LYS A 47 10.16 14.80 -23.59
N LYS A 48 10.12 14.08 -22.47
CA LYS A 48 10.55 12.69 -22.38
C LYS A 48 9.37 11.84 -21.97
N ASP A 49 9.06 10.80 -22.74
CA ASP A 49 7.89 9.91 -22.50
C ASP A 49 6.56 10.70 -22.34
N GLY A 50 6.38 11.73 -23.19
CA GLY A 50 5.20 12.60 -23.16
C GLY A 50 5.15 13.62 -22.01
N LYS A 51 6.13 13.62 -21.08
CA LYS A 51 6.20 14.54 -19.94
C LYS A 51 7.21 15.65 -20.21
N MET A 52 6.88 16.90 -19.81
CA MET A 52 7.79 18.02 -19.88
C MET A 52 9.00 17.77 -18.97
N ALA A 53 10.19 17.70 -19.55
CA ALA A 53 11.45 17.43 -18.85
C ALA A 53 12.27 18.71 -18.64
N ASP A 54 12.34 19.55 -19.69
CA ASP A 54 13.14 20.80 -19.66
C ASP A 54 12.61 21.77 -20.72
N PHE A 55 13.16 22.99 -20.75
CA PHE A 55 12.88 23.97 -21.78
C PHE A 55 14.14 24.71 -22.20
N THR A 56 14.13 25.25 -23.42
CA THR A 56 15.27 25.93 -24.02
C THR A 56 14.83 27.09 -24.91
N TYR A 57 15.74 27.94 -25.22
CA TYR A 57 15.54 29.11 -26.10
C TYR A 57 16.02 28.90 -27.53
N CYS A 58 16.64 27.75 -27.82
CA CYS A 58 17.11 27.41 -29.14
C CYS A 58 16.85 25.94 -29.46
N PRO A 59 16.81 25.55 -30.74
CA PRO A 59 16.65 24.13 -31.13
C PRO A 59 17.79 23.30 -30.57
N ILE A 60 17.43 22.11 -30.02
CA ILE A 60 18.36 21.12 -29.46
C ILE A 60 18.29 19.84 -30.28
N ALA A 61 19.45 19.32 -30.69
CA ALA A 61 19.59 18.12 -31.49
C ALA A 61 20.28 16.95 -30.76
N GLN A 62 21.01 17.23 -29.67
CA GLN A 62 21.83 16.25 -28.95
C GLN A 62 21.05 15.05 -28.39
N TYR A 63 19.76 15.19 -28.17
CA TYR A 63 18.94 14.12 -27.62
C TYR A 63 18.30 13.22 -28.71
N GLY A 64 18.37 13.64 -29.98
CA GLY A 64 17.78 12.90 -31.09
C GLY A 64 16.34 12.48 -30.84
N PRO A 65 15.96 11.22 -31.13
CA PRO A 65 14.60 10.71 -30.89
C PRO A 65 14.28 10.44 -29.42
N ALA A 66 15.24 10.54 -28.52
CA ALA A 66 15.02 10.30 -27.07
C ALA A 66 14.20 11.40 -26.40
N MET A 67 14.11 12.59 -27.02
CA MET A 67 13.27 13.69 -26.55
C MET A 67 12.45 14.28 -27.70
N GLU A 68 11.16 14.46 -27.45
CA GLU A 68 10.25 15.20 -28.33
C GLU A 68 10.43 16.69 -28.07
N THR A 69 10.51 17.49 -29.13
CA THR A 69 10.60 18.95 -29.05
C THR A 69 9.31 19.60 -29.46
N VAL A 70 8.75 20.44 -28.61
CA VAL A 70 7.50 21.19 -28.87
C VAL A 70 7.79 22.69 -28.83
N ARG A 71 7.51 23.42 -29.91
CA ARG A 71 7.64 24.87 -30.00
C ARG A 71 6.44 25.56 -29.38
N TYR A 72 6.69 26.68 -28.71
CA TYR A 72 5.71 27.59 -28.14
C TYR A 72 5.79 28.95 -28.82
N ASP A 73 4.71 29.70 -28.78
CA ASP A 73 4.67 31.05 -29.36
C ASP A 73 5.44 32.06 -28.51
N THR A 74 5.38 31.91 -27.19
CA THR A 74 6.06 32.79 -26.23
C THR A 74 6.69 32.01 -25.08
N PHE A 75 7.75 32.58 -24.46
CA PHE A 75 8.29 32.01 -23.22
C PHE A 75 7.30 32.07 -22.06
N SER A 76 6.46 33.09 -22.00
CA SER A 76 5.45 33.19 -20.93
C SER A 76 4.51 32.00 -20.94
N THR A 77 3.96 31.64 -22.10
CA THR A 77 3.07 30.47 -22.22
C THR A 77 3.81 29.15 -21.95
N LEU A 78 5.06 29.04 -22.44
CA LEU A 78 5.90 27.88 -22.17
C LEU A 78 6.18 27.70 -20.67
N MET A 79 6.57 28.77 -19.99
CA MET A 79 6.88 28.74 -18.56
C MET A 79 5.65 28.49 -17.71
N ASP A 80 4.51 29.13 -18.05
CA ASP A 80 3.25 28.92 -17.34
C ASP A 80 2.84 27.44 -17.42
N ASP A 81 2.85 26.84 -18.61
CA ASP A 81 2.53 25.43 -18.79
C ASP A 81 3.52 24.49 -18.09
N PHE A 82 4.81 24.78 -18.22
CA PHE A 82 5.88 23.97 -17.62
C PHE A 82 5.79 23.95 -16.10
N TYR A 83 5.66 25.12 -15.47
CA TYR A 83 5.60 25.21 -14.00
C TYR A 83 4.25 24.78 -13.45
N ALA A 84 3.13 25.04 -14.14
CA ALA A 84 1.81 24.56 -13.72
C ALA A 84 1.77 23.01 -13.68
N LEU A 85 2.27 22.36 -14.74
CA LEU A 85 2.34 20.90 -14.78
C LEU A 85 3.30 20.34 -13.72
N ARG A 86 4.45 20.96 -13.53
CA ARG A 86 5.43 20.55 -12.51
C ARG A 86 4.87 20.70 -11.10
N GLU A 87 4.18 21.79 -10.80
CA GLU A 87 3.52 22.01 -9.52
C GLU A 87 2.41 20.99 -9.27
N GLN A 88 1.63 20.68 -10.29
CA GLN A 88 0.60 19.63 -10.20
C GLN A 88 1.23 18.27 -9.91
N GLN A 89 2.28 17.89 -10.63
CA GLN A 89 2.98 16.62 -10.41
C GLN A 89 3.59 16.54 -9.00
N GLU A 90 4.19 17.62 -8.52
CA GLU A 90 4.77 17.66 -7.18
C GLU A 90 3.70 17.56 -6.08
N ARG A 91 2.56 18.25 -6.24
CA ARG A 91 1.41 18.12 -5.34
C ARG A 91 0.87 16.68 -5.29
N VAL A 92 0.75 16.03 -6.44
CA VAL A 92 0.31 14.63 -6.55
C VAL A 92 1.30 13.72 -5.82
N ARG A 93 2.60 13.91 -6.07
CA ARG A 93 3.67 13.15 -5.43
C ARG A 93 3.69 13.32 -3.89
N GLN A 94 3.58 14.56 -3.40
CA GLN A 94 3.54 14.85 -1.96
C GLN A 94 2.32 14.23 -1.29
N ARG A 95 1.13 14.37 -1.90
CA ARG A 95 -0.10 13.74 -1.38
C ARG A 95 0.01 12.22 -1.32
N GLY A 96 0.58 11.60 -2.36
CA GLY A 96 0.84 10.17 -2.40
C GLY A 96 1.80 9.73 -1.28
N ALA A 97 2.91 10.45 -1.10
CA ALA A 97 3.89 10.17 -0.05
C ALA A 97 3.30 10.29 1.37
N ASP A 98 2.47 11.31 1.63
CA ASP A 98 1.81 11.50 2.93
C ASP A 98 0.81 10.38 3.23
N LEU A 99 0.01 9.97 2.25
CA LEU A 99 -0.93 8.86 2.40
C LEU A 99 -0.21 7.53 2.62
N LEU A 100 0.84 7.27 1.83
CA LEU A 100 1.68 6.08 1.96
C LEU A 100 2.29 6.00 3.36
N ARG A 101 2.87 7.10 3.85
CA ARG A 101 3.44 7.19 5.20
C ARG A 101 2.38 6.93 6.27
N THR A 102 1.19 7.49 6.12
CA THR A 102 0.09 7.34 7.07
C THR A 102 -0.41 5.91 7.12
N ALA A 103 -0.68 5.30 5.96
CA ALA A 103 -1.13 3.91 5.85
C ALA A 103 -0.08 2.93 6.38
N THR A 104 1.21 3.13 6.05
CA THR A 104 2.32 2.33 6.56
C THR A 104 2.43 2.41 8.07
N THR A 105 2.35 3.63 8.64
CA THR A 105 2.41 3.84 10.09
C THR A 105 1.23 3.15 10.80
N ALA A 106 0.03 3.25 10.24
CA ALA A 106 -1.17 2.59 10.78
C ALA A 106 -1.02 1.06 10.73
N ARG A 107 -0.60 0.49 9.60
CA ARG A 107 -0.32 -0.95 9.42
C ARG A 107 0.69 -1.44 10.47
N ASP A 108 1.82 -0.77 10.63
CA ASP A 108 2.89 -1.19 11.53
C ASP A 108 2.46 -1.11 13.00
N ARG A 109 1.62 -0.13 13.35
CA ARG A 109 1.02 -0.04 14.69
C ARG A 109 0.08 -1.21 14.96
N ILE A 110 -0.78 -1.58 14.00
CA ILE A 110 -1.71 -2.71 14.14
C ILE A 110 -0.94 -4.03 14.20
N ARG A 111 0.08 -4.22 13.36
CA ARG A 111 0.95 -5.41 13.37
C ARG A 111 1.61 -5.62 14.73
N ARG A 112 2.14 -4.54 15.33
CA ARG A 112 2.73 -4.60 16.68
C ARG A 112 1.68 -4.92 17.75
N LYS A 113 0.49 -4.31 17.66
CA LYS A 113 -0.63 -4.61 18.56
C LYS A 113 -1.05 -6.08 18.46
N LEU A 114 -1.18 -6.60 17.25
CA LEU A 114 -1.54 -8.00 17.00
C LEU A 114 -0.52 -8.96 17.60
N ALA A 115 0.77 -8.73 17.41
CA ALA A 115 1.83 -9.55 17.99
C ALA A 115 1.79 -9.58 19.53
N MET A 116 1.49 -8.44 20.18
CA MET A 116 1.29 -8.41 21.63
C MET A 116 0.04 -9.21 22.04
N GLN A 117 -1.07 -9.05 21.35
CA GLN A 117 -2.31 -9.77 21.62
C GLN A 117 -2.12 -11.29 21.43
N GLU A 118 -1.37 -11.73 20.44
CA GLU A 118 -1.03 -13.14 20.21
C GLU A 118 -0.20 -13.72 21.36
N LYS A 119 0.77 -12.95 21.87
CA LYS A 119 1.54 -13.34 23.06
C LYS A 119 0.65 -13.45 24.31
N ASP A 120 -0.22 -12.47 24.53
CA ASP A 120 -1.15 -12.48 25.65
C ASP A 120 -2.16 -13.62 25.53
N TYR A 121 -2.66 -13.88 24.32
CA TYR A 121 -3.55 -15.00 24.04
C TYR A 121 -2.87 -16.35 24.32
N ALA A 122 -1.64 -16.54 23.89
CA ALA A 122 -0.87 -17.76 24.19
C ALA A 122 -0.74 -17.99 25.71
N ALA A 123 -0.56 -16.91 26.49
CA ALA A 123 -0.49 -17.02 27.96
C ALA A 123 -1.83 -17.48 28.61
N THR A 124 -2.97 -17.31 27.92
CA THR A 124 -4.27 -17.77 28.43
C THR A 124 -4.51 -19.26 28.18
N GLN A 125 -3.75 -19.92 27.31
CA GLN A 125 -3.99 -21.32 26.94
C GLN A 125 -3.79 -22.30 28.08
N ASN A 126 -2.95 -21.96 29.07
CA ASN A 126 -2.71 -22.79 30.26
C ASN A 126 -3.74 -22.56 31.38
N ARG A 127 -4.90 -21.96 31.07
CA ARG A 127 -5.93 -21.63 32.07
C ARG A 127 -6.50 -22.84 32.78
N ASP A 128 -6.69 -23.97 32.09
CA ASP A 128 -7.28 -25.17 32.68
C ASP A 128 -6.44 -25.72 33.82
N GLN A 129 -5.10 -25.54 33.77
CA GLN A 129 -4.24 -25.87 34.89
C GLN A 129 -4.54 -25.02 36.14
N LEU A 130 -4.93 -23.75 35.96
CA LEU A 130 -5.35 -22.89 37.09
C LEU A 130 -6.64 -23.42 37.76
N ARG A 131 -7.59 -23.93 36.97
CA ARG A 131 -8.79 -24.57 37.48
C ARG A 131 -8.43 -25.86 38.24
N ILE A 132 -7.63 -26.72 37.62
CA ILE A 132 -7.14 -27.97 38.22
C ILE A 132 -6.46 -27.69 39.56
N TYR A 133 -5.60 -26.69 39.64
CA TYR A 133 -4.95 -26.30 40.92
C TYR A 133 -5.98 -25.82 41.95
N GLY A 134 -6.99 -25.07 41.55
CA GLY A 134 -8.09 -24.68 42.44
C GLY A 134 -8.85 -25.88 42.99
N ASP A 135 -9.19 -26.86 42.11
CA ASP A 135 -9.91 -28.09 42.47
C ASP A 135 -9.07 -28.97 43.43
N LEU A 136 -7.75 -29.14 43.11
CA LEU A 136 -6.81 -29.91 43.94
C LEU A 136 -6.62 -29.30 45.33
N ILE A 137 -6.50 -27.96 45.41
CA ILE A 137 -6.45 -27.26 46.72
C ILE A 137 -7.75 -27.49 47.48
N THR A 138 -8.89 -27.32 46.82
CA THR A 138 -10.22 -27.49 47.46
C THR A 138 -10.41 -28.92 48.00
N ALA A 139 -10.01 -29.95 47.25
CA ALA A 139 -10.09 -31.34 47.69
C ALA A 139 -9.17 -31.64 48.87
N ASN A 140 -8.11 -30.88 49.10
CA ASN A 140 -7.12 -31.13 50.14
C ASN A 140 -7.23 -30.14 51.34
N LEU A 141 -8.28 -29.30 51.41
CA LEU A 141 -8.41 -28.28 52.49
C LEU A 141 -8.33 -28.87 53.91
N TYR A 142 -8.82 -30.13 54.09
CA TYR A 142 -8.87 -30.81 55.38
C TYR A 142 -7.48 -31.10 55.99
N ARG A 143 -6.44 -31.21 55.15
CA ARG A 143 -5.05 -31.52 55.55
C ARG A 143 -4.07 -30.36 55.43
N MET A 144 -4.55 -29.19 54.96
CA MET A 144 -3.71 -28.03 54.73
C MET A 144 -3.69 -27.12 55.94
N GLU A 145 -2.50 -26.65 56.30
CA GLU A 145 -2.27 -25.68 57.35
C GLU A 145 -2.06 -24.26 56.78
N ARG A 146 -2.42 -23.25 57.55
CA ARG A 146 -2.15 -21.85 57.19
C ARG A 146 -0.62 -21.62 57.18
N GLY A 147 -0.12 -20.88 56.21
CA GLY A 147 1.30 -20.58 56.06
C GLY A 147 2.08 -21.53 55.15
N ALA A 148 1.43 -22.56 54.62
CA ALA A 148 2.06 -23.45 53.64
C ALA A 148 2.43 -22.71 52.37
N ALA A 149 3.68 -22.86 51.88
CA ALA A 149 4.17 -22.22 50.66
C ALA A 149 3.87 -23.08 49.42
N ARG A 150 3.56 -24.38 49.57
CA ARG A 150 3.20 -25.30 48.49
C ARG A 150 2.30 -26.42 49.00
N LEU A 151 1.50 -26.98 48.09
CA LEU A 151 0.76 -28.21 48.30
C LEU A 151 1.30 -29.28 47.36
N GLU A 152 1.77 -30.41 47.93
CA GLU A 152 2.09 -31.60 47.16
C GLU A 152 0.92 -32.59 47.24
N THR A 153 0.38 -32.96 46.08
CA THR A 153 -0.77 -33.84 45.99
C THR A 153 -0.78 -34.61 44.67
N GLU A 154 -1.54 -35.71 44.62
CA GLU A 154 -1.78 -36.42 43.37
C GLU A 154 -2.76 -35.62 42.49
N ASN A 155 -2.49 -35.59 41.20
CA ASN A 155 -3.35 -34.96 40.23
C ASN A 155 -4.41 -35.96 39.72
N PHE A 156 -5.59 -35.97 40.30
CA PHE A 156 -6.68 -36.88 39.87
C PHE A 156 -7.27 -36.55 38.49
N TYR A 157 -6.84 -35.47 37.81
CA TYR A 157 -7.14 -35.21 36.42
C TYR A 157 -6.12 -35.86 35.47
N ASP A 158 -5.01 -36.36 36.00
CA ASP A 158 -4.01 -37.13 35.23
C ASP A 158 -4.35 -38.61 35.33
N PRO A 159 -4.52 -39.34 34.20
CA PRO A 159 -4.78 -40.81 34.24
C PRO A 159 -3.76 -41.59 35.07
N GLU A 160 -2.52 -41.12 35.16
CA GLU A 160 -1.44 -41.74 35.93
C GLU A 160 -1.36 -41.21 37.37
N CYS A 161 -2.27 -40.32 37.77
CA CYS A 161 -2.28 -39.69 39.11
C CYS A 161 -0.90 -39.11 39.54
N ARG A 162 -0.10 -38.63 38.58
CA ARG A 162 1.24 -38.12 38.87
C ARG A 162 1.21 -37.01 39.93
N PRO A 163 2.19 -36.99 40.85
CA PRO A 163 2.25 -35.97 41.88
C PRO A 163 2.50 -34.58 41.26
N VAL A 164 1.81 -33.56 41.79
CA VAL A 164 1.95 -32.17 41.40
C VAL A 164 2.22 -31.31 42.62
N ALA A 165 3.15 -30.37 42.49
CA ALA A 165 3.45 -29.35 43.51
C ALA A 165 2.78 -28.02 43.08
N ILE A 166 1.81 -27.57 43.87
CA ILE A 166 1.03 -26.34 43.63
C ILE A 166 1.59 -25.22 44.50
N PRO A 167 2.09 -24.12 43.91
CA PRO A 167 2.54 -22.97 44.67
C PRO A 167 1.36 -22.29 45.42
N LEU A 168 1.59 -21.99 46.70
CA LEU A 168 0.61 -21.30 47.54
C LEU A 168 1.19 -19.98 48.05
N ASP A 169 0.31 -19.06 48.36
CA ASP A 169 0.65 -17.82 49.03
C ASP A 169 0.54 -18.06 50.55
N PRO A 170 1.66 -18.00 51.33
CA PRO A 170 1.65 -18.29 52.76
C PRO A 170 0.84 -17.27 53.61
N LEU A 171 0.58 -16.08 53.05
CA LEU A 171 -0.21 -15.04 53.72
C LEU A 171 -1.72 -15.31 53.63
N LEU A 172 -2.12 -16.20 52.74
CA LEU A 172 -3.52 -16.56 52.50
C LEU A 172 -3.90 -17.87 53.19
N THR A 173 -5.17 -18.00 53.56
CA THR A 173 -5.72 -19.30 54.00
C THR A 173 -5.80 -20.28 52.82
N PRO A 174 -5.88 -21.61 53.06
CA PRO A 174 -6.08 -22.58 51.97
C PRO A 174 -7.28 -22.25 51.07
N GLN A 175 -8.42 -21.84 51.65
CA GLN A 175 -9.61 -21.43 50.91
C GLN A 175 -9.35 -20.20 50.04
N GLN A 176 -8.61 -19.22 50.57
CA GLN A 176 -8.24 -18.01 49.81
C GLN A 176 -7.28 -18.31 48.68
N ASN A 177 -6.37 -19.26 48.83
CA ASN A 177 -5.50 -19.74 47.79
C ASN A 177 -6.30 -20.42 46.65
N ALA A 178 -7.25 -21.31 46.99
CA ALA A 178 -8.16 -21.90 46.00
C ALA A 178 -8.94 -20.80 45.23
N ALA A 179 -9.53 -19.87 45.96
CA ALA A 179 -10.27 -18.72 45.39
C ALA A 179 -9.37 -17.87 44.44
N LYS A 180 -8.08 -17.66 44.81
CA LYS A 180 -7.10 -16.94 44.00
C LYS A 180 -6.86 -17.66 42.65
N TYR A 181 -6.74 -18.98 42.65
CA TYR A 181 -6.61 -19.79 41.44
C TYR A 181 -7.86 -19.75 40.57
N TYR A 182 -9.05 -19.88 41.12
CA TYR A 182 -10.33 -19.74 40.37
C TYR A 182 -10.50 -18.33 39.81
N LYS A 183 -10.12 -17.29 40.56
CA LYS A 183 -10.16 -15.91 40.04
C LYS A 183 -9.21 -15.73 38.84
N ARG A 184 -8.01 -16.30 38.91
CA ARG A 184 -7.06 -16.30 37.79
C ARG A 184 -7.60 -17.06 36.58
N TYR A 185 -8.21 -18.25 36.81
CA TYR A 185 -8.87 -19.02 35.75
C TYR A 185 -9.97 -18.21 35.04
N THR A 186 -10.89 -17.63 35.81
CA THR A 186 -12.00 -16.83 35.27
C THR A 186 -11.48 -15.61 34.49
N LYS A 187 -10.46 -14.93 35.02
CA LYS A 187 -9.80 -13.82 34.32
C LYS A 187 -9.18 -14.27 33.00
N ALA A 188 -8.46 -15.39 32.99
CA ALA A 188 -7.83 -15.92 31.78
C ALA A 188 -8.88 -16.36 30.73
N LYS A 189 -9.96 -17.02 31.16
CA LYS A 189 -11.08 -17.40 30.30
C LYS A 189 -11.77 -16.20 29.63
N THR A 190 -11.99 -15.12 30.38
CA THR A 190 -12.58 -13.88 29.85
C THR A 190 -11.61 -13.18 28.90
N ALA A 191 -10.33 -13.13 29.28
CA ALA A 191 -9.28 -12.51 28.46
C ALA A 191 -9.09 -13.24 27.12
N GLU A 192 -9.14 -14.57 27.11
CA GLU A 192 -9.03 -15.37 25.89
C GLU A 192 -10.11 -15.00 24.87
N LYS A 193 -11.39 -14.97 25.32
CA LYS A 193 -12.51 -14.61 24.44
C LYS A 193 -12.34 -13.20 23.88
N TYR A 194 -12.01 -12.23 24.75
CA TYR A 194 -11.80 -10.85 24.34
C TYR A 194 -10.63 -10.70 23.36
N LEU A 195 -9.50 -11.36 23.65
CA LEU A 195 -8.31 -11.32 22.78
C LEU A 195 -8.60 -11.95 21.42
N ALA A 196 -9.32 -13.08 21.37
CA ALA A 196 -9.70 -13.71 20.10
C ALA A 196 -10.52 -12.76 19.20
N GLU A 197 -11.51 -12.06 19.79
CA GLU A 197 -12.29 -11.06 19.08
C GLU A 197 -11.45 -9.87 18.60
N GLN A 198 -10.57 -9.35 19.47
CA GLN A 198 -9.69 -8.23 19.12
C GLN A 198 -8.63 -8.58 18.07
N MET A 199 -8.09 -9.80 18.11
CA MET A 199 -7.17 -10.29 17.09
C MET A 199 -7.85 -10.46 15.73
N ALA A 200 -9.10 -10.93 15.71
CA ALA A 200 -9.88 -11.03 14.47
C ALA A 200 -10.12 -9.65 13.84
N LEU A 201 -10.43 -8.63 14.65
CA LEU A 201 -10.56 -7.25 14.17
C LEU A 201 -9.22 -6.70 13.67
N ALA A 202 -8.14 -6.90 14.44
CA ALA A 202 -6.81 -6.42 14.06
C ALA A 202 -6.31 -7.06 12.74
N ARG A 203 -6.61 -8.34 12.50
CA ARG A 203 -6.27 -9.01 11.24
C ARG A 203 -7.04 -8.44 10.06
N ARG A 204 -8.33 -8.13 10.21
CA ARG A 204 -9.14 -7.45 9.17
C ARG A 204 -8.60 -6.05 8.85
N ASP A 205 -8.27 -5.29 9.89
CA ASP A 205 -7.70 -3.95 9.71
C ASP A 205 -6.34 -4.01 9.01
N LEU A 206 -5.53 -5.03 9.33
CA LEU A 206 -4.23 -5.25 8.70
C LEU A 206 -4.38 -5.59 7.22
N ASP A 207 -5.24 -6.56 6.90
CA ASP A 207 -5.56 -6.97 5.53
C ASP A 207 -6.07 -5.78 4.70
N TYR A 208 -7.00 -5.00 5.25
CA TYR A 208 -7.49 -3.78 4.62
C TYR A 208 -6.37 -2.75 4.34
N LEU A 209 -5.49 -2.49 5.32
CA LEU A 209 -4.39 -1.53 5.11
C LEU A 209 -3.36 -2.05 4.11
N GLU A 210 -3.13 -3.34 4.03
CA GLU A 210 -2.25 -3.95 3.03
C GLU A 210 -2.85 -3.80 1.63
N SER A 211 -4.17 -3.96 1.46
CA SER A 211 -4.84 -3.67 0.19
C SER A 211 -4.74 -2.19 -0.21
N VAL A 212 -4.92 -1.26 0.74
CA VAL A 212 -4.79 0.19 0.47
C VAL A 212 -3.34 0.56 0.10
N LEU A 213 -2.33 -0.06 0.72
CA LEU A 213 -0.93 0.16 0.35
C LEU A 213 -0.65 -0.31 -1.09
N GLU A 214 -1.25 -1.41 -1.50
CA GLU A 214 -1.17 -1.89 -2.88
C GLU A 214 -1.84 -0.92 -3.86
N GLU A 215 -3.01 -0.39 -3.50
CA GLU A 215 -3.69 0.64 -4.31
C GLU A 215 -2.86 1.91 -4.44
N LEU A 216 -2.25 2.38 -3.33
CA LEU A 216 -1.37 3.54 -3.32
C LEU A 216 -0.14 3.36 -4.22
N SER A 217 0.38 2.13 -4.33
CA SER A 217 1.52 1.82 -5.21
C SER A 217 1.19 1.99 -6.69
N ARG A 218 -0.09 1.91 -7.06
CA ARG A 218 -0.62 2.00 -8.43
C ARG A 218 -1.31 3.32 -8.74
N ALA A 219 -1.55 4.15 -7.72
CA ALA A 219 -2.22 5.43 -7.89
C ALA A 219 -1.33 6.42 -8.66
N GLU A 220 -1.82 6.94 -9.78
CA GLU A 220 -1.09 7.85 -10.67
C GLU A 220 -1.71 9.25 -10.73
N THR A 221 -3.01 9.35 -10.49
CA THR A 221 -3.75 10.60 -10.62
C THR A 221 -4.08 11.22 -9.27
N GLU A 222 -4.23 12.55 -9.24
CA GLU A 222 -4.70 13.25 -8.05
C GLU A 222 -6.02 12.68 -7.54
N GLN A 223 -6.91 12.31 -8.46
CA GLN A 223 -8.21 11.74 -8.13
C GLN A 223 -8.09 10.37 -7.42
N ASP A 224 -7.14 9.53 -7.84
CA ASP A 224 -6.89 8.25 -7.16
C ASP A 224 -6.50 8.48 -5.70
N PHE A 225 -5.59 9.42 -5.43
CA PHE A 225 -5.19 9.76 -4.05
C PHE A 225 -6.33 10.38 -3.22
N LEU A 226 -7.20 11.18 -3.84
CA LEU A 226 -8.37 11.74 -3.16
C LEU A 226 -9.39 10.66 -2.81
N ASP A 227 -9.62 9.70 -3.70
CA ASP A 227 -10.53 8.58 -3.48
C ASP A 227 -10.01 7.67 -2.35
N ILE A 228 -8.72 7.30 -2.38
CA ILE A 228 -8.07 6.49 -1.33
C ILE A 228 -8.06 7.24 0.02
N ARG A 229 -7.80 8.55 0.02
CA ARG A 229 -7.88 9.39 1.22
C ARG A 229 -9.29 9.40 1.82
N GLY A 230 -10.31 9.49 0.96
CA GLY A 230 -11.71 9.39 1.35
C GLY A 230 -12.01 8.04 1.99
N GLU A 231 -11.50 6.97 1.43
CA GLU A 231 -11.65 5.60 1.92
C GLU A 231 -11.00 5.41 3.30
N LEU A 232 -9.73 5.79 3.45
CA LEU A 232 -9.01 5.74 4.74
C LEU A 232 -9.69 6.57 5.84
N ARG A 233 -10.28 7.72 5.47
CA ARG A 233 -11.03 8.58 6.41
C ARG A 233 -12.32 7.90 6.87
N ASP A 234 -13.08 7.29 5.96
CA ASP A 234 -14.32 6.63 6.28
C ASP A 234 -14.09 5.32 7.05
N ALA A 235 -12.96 4.65 6.83
CA ALA A 235 -12.49 3.51 7.62
C ALA A 235 -11.92 3.91 9.00
N GLY A 236 -11.76 5.22 9.27
CA GLY A 236 -11.32 5.74 10.58
C GLY A 236 -9.80 5.80 10.76
N PHE A 237 -9.01 5.57 9.73
CA PHE A 237 -7.53 5.68 9.78
C PHE A 237 -7.02 7.11 9.62
N LEU A 238 -7.86 8.01 9.08
CA LEU A 238 -7.59 9.45 8.99
C LEU A 238 -8.60 10.25 9.81
N ARG A 239 -8.12 11.35 10.41
CA ARG A 239 -9.02 12.29 11.12
C ARG A 239 -9.99 12.93 10.13
N ARG A 240 -11.24 13.09 10.54
CA ARG A 240 -12.24 13.87 9.81
C ARG A 240 -11.85 15.34 9.92
N GLN A 241 -11.22 15.90 8.89
CA GLN A 241 -10.95 17.33 8.77
C GLN A 241 -11.93 17.95 7.76
N GLY A 242 -12.69 18.97 8.18
CA GLY A 242 -13.46 19.85 7.31
C GLY A 242 -14.71 19.26 6.64
N LYS A 243 -15.31 20.07 5.78
CA LYS A 243 -16.45 19.70 4.94
C LYS A 243 -16.04 18.57 3.99
N LYS A 244 -16.97 17.61 3.79
CA LYS A 244 -16.84 16.58 2.75
C LYS A 244 -16.57 17.29 1.41
N GLU A 245 -15.35 17.17 0.88
CA GLU A 245 -15.10 17.56 -0.50
C GLU A 245 -16.02 16.72 -1.37
N GLN A 246 -16.87 17.39 -2.17
CA GLN A 246 -17.74 16.72 -3.14
C GLN A 246 -16.89 16.31 -4.35
N ASN A 247 -16.00 15.36 -4.17
CA ASN A 247 -15.24 14.81 -5.27
C ASN A 247 -16.09 13.81 -6.03
N ARG A 248 -16.17 13.99 -7.34
CA ARG A 248 -16.69 12.95 -8.22
C ARG A 248 -15.65 11.81 -8.23
N PRO A 249 -16.02 10.58 -7.82
CA PRO A 249 -15.07 9.47 -7.81
C PRO A 249 -14.53 9.22 -9.22
N ALA A 250 -13.28 8.79 -9.31
CA ALA A 250 -12.67 8.36 -10.56
C ALA A 250 -13.53 7.27 -11.21
N LYS A 251 -13.52 7.20 -12.54
CA LYS A 251 -14.14 6.07 -13.25
C LYS A 251 -13.20 4.86 -13.17
N PRO A 252 -13.74 3.63 -13.17
CA PRO A 252 -12.92 2.43 -13.35
C PRO A 252 -12.06 2.53 -14.62
N LEU A 253 -10.93 1.83 -14.63
CA LEU A 253 -10.17 1.69 -15.86
C LEU A 253 -10.98 0.84 -16.85
N GLU A 254 -10.96 1.24 -18.12
CA GLU A 254 -11.66 0.54 -19.18
C GLU A 254 -10.66 0.11 -20.24
N PHE A 255 -10.64 -1.20 -20.52
CA PHE A 255 -9.85 -1.82 -21.57
C PHE A 255 -10.76 -2.53 -22.56
N ARG A 256 -10.21 -2.88 -23.71
CA ARG A 256 -10.88 -3.73 -24.70
C ARG A 256 -9.96 -4.88 -25.06
N THR A 257 -10.53 -6.07 -25.08
CA THR A 257 -9.83 -7.26 -25.57
C THR A 257 -9.67 -7.20 -27.08
N THR A 258 -8.80 -8.03 -27.62
CA THR A 258 -8.61 -8.18 -29.07
C THR A 258 -9.91 -8.55 -29.77
N SER A 259 -10.77 -9.35 -29.12
CA SER A 259 -12.11 -9.72 -29.60
C SER A 259 -13.17 -8.64 -29.38
N GLY A 260 -12.79 -7.43 -28.88
CA GLY A 260 -13.65 -6.27 -28.72
C GLY A 260 -14.54 -6.26 -27.48
N PHE A 261 -14.39 -7.18 -26.54
CA PHE A 261 -15.09 -7.16 -25.26
C PHE A 261 -14.53 -6.07 -24.35
N ARG A 262 -15.44 -5.44 -23.61
CA ARG A 262 -15.08 -4.41 -22.62
C ARG A 262 -14.63 -5.07 -21.33
N VAL A 263 -13.50 -4.60 -20.76
CA VAL A 263 -12.98 -5.04 -19.48
C VAL A 263 -12.91 -3.84 -18.55
N LEU A 264 -13.52 -3.95 -17.38
CA LEU A 264 -13.49 -2.92 -16.34
C LEU A 264 -12.57 -3.37 -15.20
N VAL A 265 -11.69 -2.45 -14.75
CA VAL A 265 -10.75 -2.70 -13.66
C VAL A 265 -10.94 -1.64 -12.58
N GLY A 266 -11.15 -2.08 -11.34
CA GLY A 266 -11.31 -1.18 -10.20
C GLY A 266 -9.97 -0.57 -9.78
N ARG A 267 -9.99 0.71 -9.40
CA ARG A 267 -8.80 1.47 -8.98
C ARG A 267 -8.55 1.41 -7.47
N ASN A 268 -9.59 1.12 -6.69
CA ASN A 268 -9.55 1.05 -5.24
C ASN A 268 -10.65 0.11 -4.70
N ASN A 269 -10.60 -0.23 -3.41
CA ASN A 269 -11.53 -1.19 -2.79
C ASN A 269 -12.99 -0.80 -2.96
N ARG A 270 -13.32 0.49 -2.87
CA ARG A 270 -14.70 0.97 -3.10
C ARG A 270 -15.18 0.72 -4.52
N GLN A 271 -14.31 0.94 -5.49
CA GLN A 271 -14.63 0.65 -6.90
C GLN A 271 -14.71 -0.85 -7.14
N ASN A 272 -13.80 -1.63 -6.56
CA ASN A 272 -13.82 -3.08 -6.60
C ASN A 272 -15.17 -3.62 -6.12
N ASP A 273 -15.62 -3.18 -4.94
CA ASP A 273 -16.93 -3.53 -4.38
C ASP A 273 -18.09 -3.10 -5.28
N LYS A 274 -18.05 -1.86 -5.78
CA LYS A 274 -19.09 -1.33 -6.64
C LYS A 274 -19.18 -2.09 -7.96
N LEU A 275 -18.03 -2.36 -8.59
CA LEU A 275 -17.96 -3.13 -9.84
C LEU A 275 -18.57 -4.51 -9.67
N THR A 276 -18.16 -5.23 -8.62
CA THR A 276 -18.66 -6.58 -8.34
C THR A 276 -20.18 -6.59 -8.09
N ARG A 277 -20.70 -5.59 -7.34
CA ARG A 277 -22.15 -5.51 -7.07
C ARG A 277 -22.97 -5.07 -8.28
N SER A 278 -22.39 -4.30 -9.20
CA SER A 278 -23.09 -3.75 -10.37
C SER A 278 -22.88 -4.55 -11.65
N ALA A 279 -22.00 -5.55 -11.65
CA ALA A 279 -21.79 -6.43 -12.78
C ALA A 279 -23.05 -7.25 -13.11
N ASP A 280 -23.28 -7.49 -14.40
CA ASP A 280 -24.32 -8.40 -14.85
C ASP A 280 -23.95 -9.84 -14.41
N HIS A 281 -24.95 -10.65 -14.03
CA HIS A 281 -24.73 -12.04 -13.60
C HIS A 281 -24.11 -12.93 -14.70
N ARG A 282 -24.13 -12.47 -15.94
CA ARG A 282 -23.54 -13.14 -17.11
C ARG A 282 -22.11 -12.68 -17.39
N ASP A 283 -21.65 -11.60 -16.73
CA ASP A 283 -20.28 -11.12 -16.87
C ASP A 283 -19.31 -12.01 -16.08
N ILE A 284 -18.03 -12.03 -16.49
CA ILE A 284 -17.01 -12.82 -15.82
C ILE A 284 -16.22 -11.92 -14.86
N TRP A 285 -16.22 -12.29 -13.58
CA TRP A 285 -15.41 -11.66 -12.55
C TRP A 285 -14.07 -12.39 -12.40
N LEU A 286 -12.96 -11.64 -12.38
CA LEU A 286 -11.61 -12.17 -12.22
C LEU A 286 -10.89 -11.39 -11.10
N HIS A 287 -10.11 -12.13 -10.33
CA HIS A 287 -9.23 -11.59 -9.28
C HIS A 287 -8.08 -12.58 -9.01
N THR A 288 -6.94 -12.06 -8.57
CA THR A 288 -5.79 -12.89 -8.19
C THR A 288 -6.04 -13.59 -6.85
N GLN A 289 -5.71 -14.89 -6.77
CA GLN A 289 -5.96 -15.69 -5.58
C GLN A 289 -4.95 -15.37 -4.46
N LYS A 290 -5.43 -15.11 -3.24
CA LYS A 290 -4.64 -14.95 -2.00
C LYS A 290 -3.66 -13.76 -1.97
N ILE A 291 -3.75 -12.83 -2.91
CA ILE A 291 -2.97 -11.60 -2.92
C ILE A 291 -3.88 -10.40 -3.23
N HIS A 292 -3.47 -9.21 -2.79
CA HIS A 292 -4.24 -8.00 -3.04
C HIS A 292 -4.14 -7.59 -4.52
N GLY A 293 -5.27 -7.09 -5.06
CA GLY A 293 -5.37 -6.67 -6.45
C GLY A 293 -6.71 -6.03 -6.79
N SER A 294 -6.85 -5.62 -8.04
CA SER A 294 -8.10 -5.07 -8.56
C SER A 294 -9.10 -6.16 -8.92
N HIS A 295 -10.38 -5.86 -8.71
CA HIS A 295 -11.44 -6.64 -9.33
C HIS A 295 -11.54 -6.29 -10.81
N VAL A 296 -11.59 -7.29 -11.64
CA VAL A 296 -11.69 -7.17 -13.10
C VAL A 296 -13.01 -7.79 -13.55
N ILE A 297 -13.79 -7.04 -14.32
CA ILE A 297 -15.06 -7.51 -14.89
C ILE A 297 -14.92 -7.53 -16.40
N LEU A 298 -14.99 -8.72 -16.97
CA LEU A 298 -15.13 -8.92 -18.42
C LEU A 298 -16.61 -8.86 -18.79
N CYS A 299 -17.02 -7.77 -19.43
CA CYS A 299 -18.40 -7.50 -19.78
C CYS A 299 -18.80 -8.35 -21.02
N THR A 300 -19.34 -9.52 -20.78
CA THR A 300 -19.77 -10.43 -21.85
C THR A 300 -21.17 -10.12 -22.38
N GLY A 301 -22.05 -9.63 -21.50
CA GLY A 301 -23.46 -9.44 -21.80
C GLY A 301 -24.16 -10.73 -22.20
N GLY A 302 -23.62 -11.89 -21.81
CA GLY A 302 -24.14 -13.22 -22.14
C GLY A 302 -23.70 -13.75 -23.51
N ARG A 303 -22.73 -13.09 -24.18
CA ARG A 303 -22.09 -13.63 -25.40
C ARG A 303 -21.09 -14.70 -25.02
N GLU A 304 -20.93 -15.70 -25.88
CA GLU A 304 -19.84 -16.67 -25.73
C GLU A 304 -18.48 -15.98 -25.84
N VAL A 305 -17.56 -16.40 -25.00
CA VAL A 305 -16.22 -15.84 -24.88
C VAL A 305 -15.21 -16.96 -25.09
N ASP A 306 -14.24 -16.75 -25.95
CA ASP A 306 -13.12 -17.66 -26.17
C ASP A 306 -12.10 -17.62 -25.02
N ASP A 307 -11.31 -18.67 -24.87
CA ASP A 307 -10.31 -18.80 -23.82
C ASP A 307 -9.26 -17.69 -23.90
N ASP A 308 -8.88 -17.25 -25.10
CA ASP A 308 -7.89 -16.18 -25.31
C ASP A 308 -8.38 -14.84 -24.71
N THR A 309 -9.64 -14.52 -24.91
CA THR A 309 -10.28 -13.33 -24.32
C THR A 309 -10.29 -13.39 -22.76
N ILE A 310 -10.55 -14.57 -22.19
CA ILE A 310 -10.49 -14.77 -20.73
C ILE A 310 -9.06 -14.59 -20.23
N VAL A 311 -8.08 -15.13 -20.96
CA VAL A 311 -6.65 -14.97 -20.64
C VAL A 311 -6.22 -13.52 -20.73
N GLU A 312 -6.67 -12.74 -21.72
CA GLU A 312 -6.40 -11.30 -21.80
C GLU A 312 -6.94 -10.57 -20.54
N ALA A 313 -8.16 -10.85 -20.14
CA ALA A 313 -8.74 -10.26 -18.93
C ALA A 313 -8.03 -10.73 -17.64
N ALA A 314 -7.59 -12.00 -17.58
CA ALA A 314 -6.82 -12.54 -16.45
C ALA A 314 -5.41 -11.89 -16.35
N LYS A 315 -4.76 -11.59 -17.48
CA LYS A 315 -3.51 -10.82 -17.51
C LYS A 315 -3.70 -9.43 -16.89
N LEU A 316 -4.83 -8.76 -17.14
CA LEU A 316 -5.15 -7.49 -16.49
C LEU A 316 -5.32 -7.67 -14.97
N ALA A 317 -5.99 -8.74 -14.53
CA ALA A 317 -6.11 -9.02 -13.10
C ALA A 317 -4.75 -9.27 -12.43
N ALA A 318 -3.85 -9.98 -13.10
CA ALA A 318 -2.47 -10.18 -12.62
C ALA A 318 -1.68 -8.86 -12.59
N TRP A 319 -1.75 -8.08 -13.68
CA TRP A 319 -1.06 -6.79 -13.78
C TRP A 319 -1.49 -5.78 -12.72
N PHE A 320 -2.79 -5.73 -12.41
CA PHE A 320 -3.35 -4.85 -11.37
C PHE A 320 -3.40 -5.53 -9.99
N SER A 321 -2.40 -6.33 -9.65
CA SER A 321 -2.23 -7.01 -8.36
C SER A 321 -0.78 -7.01 -7.91
N GLN A 322 -0.52 -7.60 -6.75
CA GLN A 322 0.84 -7.86 -6.24
C GLN A 322 1.65 -8.85 -7.09
N ALA A 323 1.03 -9.53 -8.05
CA ALA A 323 1.71 -10.43 -9.00
C ALA A 323 2.27 -9.72 -10.24
N ARG A 324 2.49 -8.43 -10.16
CA ARG A 324 2.90 -7.54 -11.28
C ARG A 324 4.32 -7.80 -11.81
N GLU A 325 5.01 -8.81 -11.42
CA GLU A 325 6.34 -9.18 -11.92
C GLU A 325 6.31 -9.86 -13.29
#